data_b69c948fec6b374f66f3f897e16504da
#
_entry.id   b69c948fec6b374f66f3f897e16504da
#
_cell.length_a   1.000
_cell.length_b   1.000
_cell.length_c   1.000
_cell.angle_alpha   90.00
_cell.angle_beta   90.00
_cell.angle_gamma   90.00
#
_symmetry.space_group_name_H-M   'P 1'
#
loop_
_entity.id
_entity.type
_entity.pdbx_description
1 polymer ?
#
loop_
_entity_poly.entity_id
_entity_poly.type
_entity_poly.pdbx_seq_one_letter_code
_entity_poly.pdbx_strand_id
1 'polypeptide(L)'
;MNESFSFGNYDGVCNVIAMVSCPLLGPDGIGKAPQCYARNIDINNTIIFEPATCLIHMAAIIMTAIMLWHVHSKYTAVGRKEMLVFLYTYGVSEFLVMFLDSAVIPTHIKAYLWFTAIYIGLKTALFWALMLIGFVGFQFAEDGTLVSLLMLCISSIVIWVISFAVSAKTFLGGIEDQGGLWFFEFVFPIIMVLILSLIHISE
;
A
#
# COMPACT_ATOMS: atom_id res chain seq x y z
N MET A 1 11.39 12.80 -25.76
CA MET A 1 10.70 12.36 -24.53
C MET A 1 9.20 12.51 -24.74
N ASN A 2 8.58 11.51 -25.33
CA ASN A 2 7.13 11.40 -25.51
C ASN A 2 6.76 9.94 -25.24
N GLU A 3 7.06 9.46 -24.03
CA GLU A 3 6.47 8.20 -23.59
C GLU A 3 5.05 8.53 -23.16
N SER A 4 4.09 8.14 -23.99
CA SER A 4 2.68 8.28 -23.68
C SER A 4 2.38 7.41 -22.45
N PHE A 5 1.92 8.04 -21.41
CA PHE A 5 1.36 7.35 -20.25
C PHE A 5 0.22 6.45 -20.75
N SER A 6 0.44 5.14 -20.79
CA SER A 6 -0.54 4.17 -21.24
C SER A 6 -0.90 3.21 -20.12
N PHE A 7 -2.17 2.77 -20.10
CA PHE A 7 -2.66 1.80 -19.12
C PHE A 7 -1.83 0.51 -19.19
N GLY A 8 -1.40 0.01 -18.03
CA GLY A 8 -0.62 -1.22 -17.92
C GLY A 8 0.88 -1.05 -18.20
N ASN A 9 1.36 0.15 -18.56
CA ASN A 9 2.77 0.39 -18.79
C ASN A 9 3.42 1.12 -17.61
N TYR A 10 4.36 0.44 -16.95
CA TYR A 10 5.13 0.99 -15.84
C TYR A 10 6.34 1.81 -16.27
N ASP A 11 6.74 1.79 -17.57
CA ASP A 11 7.94 2.46 -18.04
C ASP A 11 7.95 3.95 -17.72
N GLY A 12 6.83 4.62 -18.03
CA GLY A 12 6.71 6.06 -17.79
C GLY A 12 6.72 6.43 -16.30
N VAL A 13 6.19 5.57 -15.43
CA VAL A 13 6.11 5.82 -13.99
C VAL A 13 7.43 5.47 -13.31
N CYS A 14 7.96 4.27 -13.55
CA CYS A 14 9.20 3.80 -12.93
C CYS A 14 10.44 4.59 -13.35
N ASN A 15 10.43 5.20 -14.54
CA ASN A 15 11.52 6.11 -14.96
C ASN A 15 11.54 7.42 -14.15
N VAL A 16 10.38 7.85 -13.64
CA VAL A 16 10.26 9.13 -12.92
C VAL A 16 10.32 8.93 -11.41
N ILE A 17 9.65 7.90 -10.88
CA ILE A 17 9.44 7.70 -9.45
C ILE A 17 9.98 6.32 -9.04
N ALA A 18 10.70 6.27 -7.91
CA ALA A 18 11.06 5.03 -7.25
C ALA A 18 9.82 4.42 -6.58
N MET A 19 9.43 3.22 -7.00
CA MET A 19 8.36 2.44 -6.38
C MET A 19 8.88 1.04 -6.05
N VAL A 20 8.36 0.43 -5.01
CA VAL A 20 8.74 -0.93 -4.58
C VAL A 20 8.50 -2.02 -5.64
N SER A 21 7.58 -1.78 -6.57
CA SER A 21 7.29 -2.66 -7.70
C SER A 21 8.29 -2.54 -8.85
N CYS A 22 8.91 -1.37 -9.05
CA CYS A 22 9.79 -1.10 -10.19
C CYS A 22 11.01 -2.02 -10.32
N PRO A 23 11.70 -2.43 -9.24
CA PRO A 23 12.80 -3.39 -9.33
C PRO A 23 12.40 -4.77 -9.83
N LEU A 24 11.13 -5.13 -9.73
CA LEU A 24 10.59 -6.41 -10.19
C LEU A 24 10.00 -6.37 -11.60
N LEU A 25 9.84 -5.16 -12.16
CA LEU A 25 9.25 -4.91 -13.48
C LEU A 25 10.35 -4.50 -14.45
N GLY A 26 10.46 -5.19 -15.55
CA GLY A 26 11.43 -4.87 -16.60
C GLY A 26 11.64 -6.07 -17.53
N PRO A 27 12.16 -5.85 -18.73
CA PRO A 27 12.56 -6.96 -19.58
C PRO A 27 13.65 -7.77 -18.88
N ASP A 28 13.49 -9.08 -18.86
CA ASP A 28 14.43 -10.04 -18.28
C ASP A 28 14.64 -9.95 -16.76
N GLY A 29 13.72 -9.32 -16.00
CA GLY A 29 13.81 -9.22 -14.55
C GLY A 29 14.94 -8.32 -14.04
N ILE A 30 15.51 -7.45 -14.90
CA ILE A 30 16.59 -6.53 -14.55
C ILE A 30 16.08 -5.36 -13.69
N GLY A 31 14.76 -5.13 -13.68
CA GLY A 31 14.15 -3.99 -13.00
C GLY A 31 14.37 -2.67 -13.74
N LYS A 32 13.78 -1.61 -13.22
CA LYS A 32 13.90 -0.24 -13.74
C LYS A 32 14.49 0.66 -12.67
N ALA A 33 15.56 1.37 -13.01
CA ALA A 33 16.16 2.37 -12.14
C ALA A 33 15.47 3.73 -12.36
N PRO A 34 14.92 4.37 -11.31
CA PRO A 34 14.30 5.68 -11.42
C PRO A 34 15.34 6.77 -11.68
N GLN A 35 14.93 7.85 -12.38
CA GLN A 35 15.76 9.05 -12.54
C GLN A 35 15.78 9.91 -11.28
N CYS A 36 14.72 9.84 -10.47
CA CYS A 36 14.59 10.56 -9.21
C CYS A 36 14.44 9.54 -8.07
N TYR A 37 15.42 9.51 -7.19
CA TYR A 37 15.42 8.66 -5.97
C TYR A 37 16.03 9.43 -4.80
N ALA A 38 15.71 9.03 -3.58
CA ALA A 38 16.28 9.63 -2.39
C ALA A 38 17.80 9.33 -2.33
N ARG A 39 18.58 10.32 -1.89
CA ARG A 39 20.03 10.23 -1.89
C ARG A 39 20.53 9.21 -0.87
N ASN A 40 21.36 8.27 -1.31
CA ASN A 40 22.06 7.36 -0.42
C ASN A 40 23.17 8.09 0.34
N ILE A 41 23.41 7.70 1.59
CA ILE A 41 24.46 8.26 2.44
C ILE A 41 25.49 7.16 2.71
N ASP A 42 26.76 7.47 2.46
CA ASP A 42 27.90 6.60 2.80
C ASP A 42 28.50 7.06 4.14
N ILE A 43 28.44 6.18 5.13
CA ILE A 43 29.03 6.40 6.46
C ILE A 43 29.97 5.24 6.76
N ASN A 44 31.27 5.50 6.80
CA ASN A 44 32.30 4.50 7.18
C ASN A 44 32.21 3.19 6.35
N ASN A 45 32.15 3.27 5.03
CA ASN A 45 31.99 2.12 4.13
C ASN A 45 30.64 1.37 4.29
N THR A 46 29.67 1.93 4.99
CA THR A 46 28.30 1.39 5.05
C THR A 46 27.39 2.32 4.29
N ILE A 47 26.82 1.83 3.19
CA ILE A 47 25.86 2.60 2.38
C ILE A 47 24.48 2.45 3.04
N ILE A 48 23.92 3.57 3.49
CA ILE A 48 22.54 3.64 3.94
C ILE A 48 21.71 4.09 2.74
N PHE A 49 20.82 3.20 2.29
CA PHE A 49 19.93 3.47 1.17
C PHE A 49 18.76 4.33 1.64
N GLU A 50 18.46 5.38 0.90
CA GLU A 50 17.28 6.25 1.03
C GLU A 50 16.91 6.64 2.49
N PRO A 51 17.83 7.17 3.31
CA PRO A 51 17.55 7.46 4.72
C PRO A 51 16.43 8.47 4.93
N ALA A 52 16.19 9.38 3.98
CA ALA A 52 15.10 10.34 4.05
C ALA A 52 13.74 9.64 3.97
N THR A 53 13.59 8.66 3.08
CA THR A 53 12.37 7.84 2.95
C THR A 53 12.13 7.02 4.21
N CYS A 54 13.19 6.40 4.75
CA CYS A 54 13.13 5.65 6.01
C CYS A 54 12.67 6.53 7.19
N LEU A 55 13.15 7.77 7.30
CA LEU A 55 12.70 8.72 8.33
C LEU A 55 11.22 9.09 8.18
N ILE A 56 10.72 9.24 6.97
CA ILE A 56 9.30 9.50 6.72
C ILE A 56 8.44 8.33 7.18
N HIS A 57 8.81 7.09 6.85
CA HIS A 57 8.11 5.90 7.32
C HIS A 57 8.16 5.75 8.84
N MET A 58 9.29 6.02 9.48
CA MET A 58 9.39 6.06 10.94
C MET A 58 8.44 7.09 11.56
N ALA A 59 8.38 8.29 10.98
CA ALA A 59 7.44 9.33 11.44
C ALA A 59 5.99 8.87 11.27
N ALA A 60 5.64 8.22 10.15
CA ALA A 60 4.31 7.66 9.90
C ALA A 60 3.94 6.58 10.93
N ILE A 61 4.86 5.69 11.28
CA ILE A 61 4.67 4.66 12.30
C ILE A 61 4.44 5.29 13.69
N ILE A 62 5.23 6.30 14.05
CA ILE A 62 5.07 7.02 15.33
C ILE A 62 3.71 7.71 15.38
N MET A 63 3.31 8.41 14.31
CA MET A 63 1.99 9.05 14.22
C MET A 63 0.86 8.02 14.31
N THR A 64 1.00 6.87 13.67
CA THR A 64 0.03 5.76 13.76
C THR A 64 -0.09 5.25 15.19
N ALA A 65 1.01 5.10 15.90
CA ALA A 65 1.01 4.68 17.31
C ALA A 65 0.28 5.71 18.21
N ILE A 66 0.50 7.00 17.97
CA ILE A 66 -0.20 8.09 18.68
C ILE A 66 -1.70 8.03 18.37
N MET A 67 -2.07 7.86 17.09
CA MET A 67 -3.48 7.75 16.70
C MET A 67 -4.14 6.51 17.30
N LEU A 68 -3.47 5.37 17.33
CA LEU A 68 -3.95 4.15 18.01
C LEU A 68 -4.23 4.41 19.48
N TRP A 69 -3.31 5.08 20.18
CA TRP A 69 -3.49 5.46 21.57
C TRP A 69 -4.73 6.34 21.75
N HIS A 70 -4.86 7.38 20.93
CA HIS A 70 -6.01 8.30 21.01
C HIS A 70 -7.34 7.59 20.73
N VAL A 71 -7.42 6.79 19.66
CA VAL A 71 -8.64 6.05 19.30
C VAL A 71 -8.98 5.03 20.37
N HIS A 72 -7.97 4.35 20.93
CA HIS A 72 -8.19 3.36 22.01
C HIS A 72 -8.76 4.01 23.29
N SER A 73 -8.36 5.24 23.59
CA SER A 73 -8.82 5.98 24.78
C SER A 73 -10.24 6.55 24.67
N LYS A 74 -10.82 6.66 23.46
CA LYS A 74 -12.16 7.23 23.21
C LYS A 74 -13.24 6.15 23.21
N TYR A 75 -13.97 5.99 24.31
CA TYR A 75 -14.96 4.92 24.46
C TYR A 75 -16.25 5.11 23.67
N THR A 76 -16.61 6.35 23.32
CA THR A 76 -17.91 6.72 22.73
C THR A 76 -17.82 7.10 21.24
N ALA A 77 -16.67 6.91 20.60
CA ALA A 77 -16.52 7.28 19.19
C ALA A 77 -17.17 6.22 18.27
N VAL A 78 -17.98 6.70 17.33
CA VAL A 78 -18.59 5.90 16.26
C VAL A 78 -17.48 5.28 15.39
N GLY A 79 -17.62 4.01 15.01
CA GLY A 79 -16.65 3.31 14.15
C GLY A 79 -15.27 3.07 14.79
N ARG A 80 -15.16 3.19 16.12
CA ARG A 80 -13.86 3.06 16.83
C ARG A 80 -13.14 1.75 16.56
N LYS A 81 -13.87 0.63 16.60
CA LYS A 81 -13.26 -0.70 16.43
C LYS A 81 -12.79 -0.92 15.01
N GLU A 82 -13.54 -0.45 14.05
CA GLU A 82 -13.24 -0.49 12.63
C GLU A 82 -11.99 0.35 12.34
N MET A 83 -11.91 1.55 12.92
CA MET A 83 -10.74 2.43 12.81
C MET A 83 -9.50 1.81 13.45
N LEU A 84 -9.64 1.09 14.58
CA LEU A 84 -8.51 0.38 15.18
C LEU A 84 -7.97 -0.71 14.26
N VAL A 85 -8.84 -1.52 13.63
CA VAL A 85 -8.42 -2.55 12.66
C VAL A 85 -7.67 -1.90 11.49
N PHE A 86 -8.19 -0.80 10.96
CA PHE A 86 -7.53 -0.04 9.90
C PHE A 86 -6.14 0.44 10.31
N LEU A 87 -6.02 1.11 11.47
CA LEU A 87 -4.74 1.65 11.93
C LEU A 87 -3.70 0.57 12.24
N TYR A 88 -4.11 -0.58 12.77
CA TYR A 88 -3.20 -1.72 12.96
C TYR A 88 -2.69 -2.24 11.61
N THR A 89 -3.57 -2.43 10.64
CA THR A 89 -3.20 -2.89 9.29
C THR A 89 -2.31 -1.87 8.59
N TYR A 90 -2.61 -0.57 8.74
CA TYR A 90 -1.79 0.51 8.20
C TYR A 90 -0.38 0.50 8.82
N GLY A 91 -0.28 0.38 10.16
CA GLY A 91 1.01 0.30 10.83
C GLY A 91 1.87 -0.89 10.37
N VAL A 92 1.26 -2.06 10.14
CA VAL A 92 1.94 -3.23 9.58
C VAL A 92 2.40 -2.96 8.15
N SER A 93 1.57 -2.30 7.33
CA SER A 93 1.91 -1.94 5.96
C SER A 93 3.07 -0.95 5.90
N GLU A 94 3.08 0.10 6.75
CA GLU A 94 4.17 1.07 6.85
C GLU A 94 5.47 0.43 7.31
N PHE A 95 5.39 -0.48 8.27
CA PHE A 95 6.56 -1.21 8.74
C PHE A 95 7.17 -2.06 7.61
N LEU A 96 6.33 -2.73 6.82
CA LEU A 96 6.78 -3.57 5.72
C LEU A 96 7.42 -2.75 4.60
N VAL A 97 6.79 -1.63 4.18
CA VAL A 97 7.33 -0.79 3.10
C VAL A 97 8.63 -0.10 3.52
N MET A 98 8.79 0.27 4.78
CA MET A 98 10.04 0.81 5.30
C MET A 98 11.22 -0.14 5.03
N PHE A 99 11.04 -1.46 5.19
CA PHE A 99 12.09 -2.45 4.90
C PHE A 99 12.34 -2.65 3.41
N LEU A 100 11.30 -2.48 2.59
CA LEU A 100 11.42 -2.59 1.14
C LEU A 100 12.16 -1.38 0.55
N ASP A 101 11.78 -0.17 0.95
CA ASP A 101 12.36 1.08 0.43
C ASP A 101 13.79 1.32 0.95
N SER A 102 14.07 0.95 2.20
CA SER A 102 15.42 1.08 2.77
C SER A 102 16.41 0.04 2.27
N ALA A 103 16.03 -0.80 1.30
CA ALA A 103 16.83 -1.89 0.74
C ALA A 103 17.43 -2.85 1.79
N VAL A 104 16.83 -2.93 2.98
CA VAL A 104 17.16 -3.96 3.99
C VAL A 104 16.92 -5.35 3.41
N ILE A 105 15.86 -5.47 2.58
CA ILE A 105 15.62 -6.66 1.77
C ILE A 105 16.15 -6.39 0.37
N PRO A 106 17.28 -7.00 -0.05
CA PRO A 106 17.86 -6.75 -1.36
C PRO A 106 16.91 -7.15 -2.49
N THR A 107 16.80 -6.32 -3.52
CA THR A 107 15.87 -6.49 -4.64
C THR A 107 16.09 -7.76 -5.47
N HIS A 108 17.32 -8.32 -5.46
CA HIS A 108 17.67 -9.53 -6.20
C HIS A 108 17.28 -10.84 -5.51
N ILE A 109 16.78 -10.79 -4.26
CA ILE A 109 16.36 -11.98 -3.51
C ILE A 109 14.88 -12.28 -3.78
N LYS A 110 14.53 -13.56 -3.94
CA LYS A 110 13.12 -14.00 -4.11
C LYS A 110 12.20 -13.52 -2.99
N ALA A 111 12.75 -13.32 -1.79
CA ALA A 111 11.99 -12.78 -0.66
C ALA A 111 11.43 -11.38 -0.96
N TYR A 112 12.18 -10.51 -1.66
CA TYR A 112 11.73 -9.18 -2.03
C TYR A 112 10.43 -9.22 -2.84
N LEU A 113 10.33 -10.12 -3.83
CA LEU A 113 9.12 -10.34 -4.62
C LEU A 113 7.89 -10.65 -3.73
N TRP A 114 8.05 -11.58 -2.79
CA TRP A 114 6.94 -11.99 -1.92
C TRP A 114 6.51 -10.86 -0.97
N PHE A 115 7.47 -10.15 -0.37
CA PHE A 115 7.18 -9.02 0.51
C PHE A 115 6.53 -7.86 -0.26
N THR A 116 6.98 -7.58 -1.49
CA THR A 116 6.36 -6.57 -2.35
C THR A 116 4.92 -6.95 -2.73
N ALA A 117 4.67 -8.22 -3.09
CA ALA A 117 3.32 -8.69 -3.38
C ALA A 117 2.39 -8.60 -2.15
N ILE A 118 2.89 -8.96 -0.95
CA ILE A 118 2.15 -8.81 0.31
C ILE A 118 1.83 -7.33 0.56
N TYR A 119 2.80 -6.43 0.37
CA TYR A 119 2.62 -4.99 0.56
C TYR A 119 1.58 -4.40 -0.38
N ILE A 120 1.61 -4.74 -1.68
CA ILE A 120 0.63 -4.26 -2.66
C ILE A 120 -0.77 -4.73 -2.27
N GLY A 121 -0.90 -6.00 -1.85
CA GLY A 121 -2.15 -6.52 -1.33
C GLY A 121 -2.66 -5.76 -0.10
N LEU A 122 -1.79 -5.51 0.89
CA LEU A 122 -2.14 -4.74 2.10
C LEU A 122 -2.57 -3.32 1.75
N LYS A 123 -1.83 -2.64 0.87
CA LYS A 123 -2.18 -1.30 0.39
C LYS A 123 -3.57 -1.28 -0.24
N THR A 124 -3.87 -2.23 -1.11
CA THR A 124 -5.18 -2.34 -1.76
C THR A 124 -6.30 -2.60 -0.74
N ALA A 125 -6.07 -3.51 0.21
CA ALA A 125 -7.03 -3.80 1.27
C ALA A 125 -7.27 -2.60 2.20
N LEU A 126 -6.26 -1.78 2.44
CA LEU A 126 -6.38 -0.54 3.22
C LEU A 126 -7.29 0.48 2.56
N PHE A 127 -7.16 0.71 1.24
CA PHE A 127 -8.08 1.60 0.53
C PHE A 127 -9.51 1.08 0.53
N TRP A 128 -9.70 -0.24 0.39
CA TRP A 128 -10.99 -0.87 0.54
C TRP A 128 -11.58 -0.68 1.94
N ALA A 129 -10.80 -0.95 2.98
CA ALA A 129 -11.22 -0.77 4.37
C ALA A 129 -11.58 0.69 4.68
N LEU A 130 -10.79 1.65 4.17
CA LEU A 130 -11.05 3.07 4.35
C LEU A 130 -12.39 3.48 3.73
N MET A 131 -12.69 2.99 2.52
CA MET A 131 -13.98 3.21 1.88
C MET A 131 -15.13 2.63 2.71
N LEU A 132 -15.00 1.39 3.22
CA LEU A 132 -16.03 0.76 4.06
C LEU A 132 -16.25 1.52 5.37
N ILE A 133 -15.20 2.01 6.01
CA ILE A 133 -15.31 2.84 7.22
C ILE A 133 -16.08 4.13 6.90
N GLY A 134 -15.87 4.73 5.73
CA GLY A 134 -16.67 5.84 5.25
C GLY A 134 -18.16 5.50 5.18
N PHE A 135 -18.53 4.31 4.66
CA PHE A 135 -19.92 3.85 4.63
C PHE A 135 -20.50 3.58 6.02
N VAL A 136 -19.72 3.04 6.96
CA VAL A 136 -20.17 2.85 8.35
C VAL A 136 -20.49 4.20 9.00
N GLY A 137 -19.75 5.26 8.69
CA GLY A 137 -20.02 6.62 9.16
C GLY A 137 -21.43 7.12 8.80
N PHE A 138 -22.01 6.65 7.68
CA PHE A 138 -23.41 6.94 7.29
C PHE A 138 -24.48 6.10 8.00
N GLN A 139 -24.11 5.31 9.00
CA GLN A 139 -25.03 4.46 9.75
C GLN A 139 -25.79 3.42 8.86
N PHE A 140 -25.26 3.04 7.71
CA PHE A 140 -25.80 1.93 6.94
C PHE A 140 -25.68 0.59 7.65
N ALA A 141 -24.72 0.47 8.56
CA ALA A 141 -24.57 -0.63 9.50
C ALA A 141 -24.31 -0.08 10.90
N GLU A 142 -24.83 -0.74 11.93
CA GLU A 142 -24.53 -0.38 13.32
C GLU A 142 -23.02 -0.56 13.56
N ASP A 143 -22.36 0.51 13.94
CA ASP A 143 -20.92 0.55 14.21
C ASP A 143 -20.53 -0.28 15.44
N GLY A 144 -19.30 -0.81 15.42
CA GLY A 144 -18.75 -1.59 16.52
C GLY A 144 -19.43 -2.93 16.78
N THR A 145 -20.39 -3.33 15.93
CA THR A 145 -21.02 -4.66 16.00
C THR A 145 -20.10 -5.74 15.45
N LEU A 146 -20.31 -6.98 15.90
CA LEU A 146 -19.54 -8.12 15.35
C LEU A 146 -19.77 -8.28 13.85
N VAL A 147 -20.96 -7.97 13.35
CA VAL A 147 -21.31 -8.06 11.94
C VAL A 147 -20.52 -7.04 11.12
N SER A 148 -20.49 -5.77 11.54
CA SER A 148 -19.73 -4.71 10.86
C SER A 148 -18.24 -5.06 10.78
N LEU A 149 -17.64 -5.49 11.90
CA LEU A 149 -16.24 -5.90 11.95
C LEU A 149 -15.94 -7.12 11.06
N LEU A 150 -16.81 -8.14 11.07
CA LEU A 150 -16.64 -9.31 10.22
C LEU A 150 -16.75 -8.94 8.73
N MET A 151 -17.71 -8.11 8.36
CA MET A 151 -17.85 -7.61 7.00
C MET A 151 -16.58 -6.86 6.55
N LEU A 152 -16.06 -5.97 7.39
CA LEU A 152 -14.82 -5.24 7.11
C LEU A 152 -13.64 -6.21 6.94
N CYS A 153 -13.42 -7.11 7.92
CA CYS A 153 -12.27 -8.00 7.91
C CYS A 153 -12.32 -9.00 6.76
N ILE A 154 -13.47 -9.69 6.57
CA ILE A 154 -13.60 -10.72 5.54
C ILE A 154 -13.45 -10.11 4.14
N SER A 155 -14.13 -9.00 3.86
CA SER A 155 -14.04 -8.34 2.55
C SER A 155 -12.64 -7.81 2.29
N SER A 156 -11.96 -7.24 3.27
CA SER A 156 -10.58 -6.77 3.15
C SER A 156 -9.60 -7.91 2.89
N ILE A 157 -9.78 -9.07 3.55
CA ILE A 157 -8.97 -10.27 3.32
C ILE A 157 -9.19 -10.78 1.89
N VAL A 158 -10.41 -10.82 1.39
CA VAL A 158 -10.71 -11.25 0.02
C VAL A 158 -10.00 -10.35 -1.00
N ILE A 159 -10.10 -9.03 -0.85
CA ILE A 159 -9.41 -8.07 -1.71
C ILE A 159 -7.89 -8.22 -1.61
N TRP A 160 -7.36 -8.40 -0.40
CA TRP A 160 -5.94 -8.67 -0.17
C TRP A 160 -5.46 -9.91 -0.93
N VAL A 161 -6.18 -11.04 -0.82
CA VAL A 161 -5.82 -12.29 -1.48
C VAL A 161 -5.82 -12.14 -3.00
N ILE A 162 -6.83 -11.46 -3.57
CA ILE A 162 -6.94 -11.26 -5.01
C ILE A 162 -5.76 -10.40 -5.51
N SER A 163 -5.52 -9.25 -4.86
CA SER A 163 -4.44 -8.33 -5.24
C SER A 163 -3.06 -8.98 -5.06
N PHE A 164 -2.85 -9.70 -3.96
CA PHE A 164 -1.64 -10.49 -3.71
C PHE A 164 -1.40 -11.54 -4.80
N ALA A 165 -2.44 -12.31 -5.16
CA ALA A 165 -2.32 -13.36 -6.17
C ALA A 165 -1.98 -12.79 -7.56
N VAL A 166 -2.60 -11.66 -7.93
CA VAL A 166 -2.30 -10.97 -9.20
C VAL A 166 -0.87 -10.45 -9.19
N SER A 167 -0.46 -9.76 -8.13
CA SER A 167 0.89 -9.21 -8.01
C SER A 167 1.96 -10.30 -8.03
N ALA A 168 1.78 -11.37 -7.25
CA ALA A 168 2.71 -12.48 -7.21
C ALA A 168 2.85 -13.19 -8.57
N LYS A 169 1.73 -13.42 -9.28
CA LYS A 169 1.76 -14.03 -10.61
C LYS A 169 2.45 -13.14 -11.65
N THR A 170 2.23 -11.82 -11.60
CA THR A 170 2.90 -10.87 -12.48
C THR A 170 4.41 -10.87 -12.24
N PHE A 171 4.85 -10.84 -11.00
CA PHE A 171 6.27 -10.85 -10.65
C PHE A 171 6.97 -12.18 -10.92
N LEU A 172 6.25 -13.29 -10.90
CA LEU A 172 6.79 -14.61 -11.27
C LEU A 172 6.85 -14.84 -12.79
N GLY A 173 6.47 -13.84 -13.61
CA GLY A 173 6.44 -13.96 -15.07
C GLY A 173 5.31 -14.84 -15.60
N GLY A 174 4.32 -15.17 -14.76
CA GLY A 174 3.16 -15.98 -15.15
C GLY A 174 2.08 -15.22 -15.91
N ILE A 175 2.15 -13.88 -15.89
CA ILE A 175 1.25 -12.97 -16.62
C ILE A 175 2.12 -11.95 -17.35
N GLU A 176 2.12 -12.00 -18.67
CA GLU A 176 2.85 -11.03 -19.51
C GLU A 176 2.21 -9.62 -19.44
N ASP A 177 0.90 -9.56 -19.21
CA ASP A 177 0.14 -8.32 -19.09
C ASP A 177 0.24 -7.76 -17.67
N GLN A 178 0.90 -6.61 -17.53
CA GLN A 178 1.04 -5.88 -16.27
C GLN A 178 -0.23 -5.08 -15.90
N GLY A 179 -1.28 -5.11 -16.73
CA GLY A 179 -2.51 -4.32 -16.54
C GLY A 179 -3.25 -4.64 -15.25
N GLY A 180 -3.23 -5.91 -14.81
CA GLY A 180 -3.84 -6.33 -13.54
C GLY A 180 -3.13 -5.73 -12.32
N LEU A 181 -1.80 -5.74 -12.31
CA LEU A 181 -0.99 -5.11 -11.26
C LEU A 181 -1.21 -3.59 -11.26
N TRP A 182 -1.18 -2.97 -12.44
CA TRP A 182 -1.41 -1.54 -12.62
C TRP A 182 -2.81 -1.11 -12.13
N PHE A 183 -3.83 -1.95 -12.37
CA PHE A 183 -5.18 -1.73 -11.84
C PHE A 183 -5.19 -1.67 -10.31
N PHE A 184 -4.61 -2.66 -9.62
CA PHE A 184 -4.63 -2.69 -8.15
C PHE A 184 -3.71 -1.64 -7.53
N GLU A 185 -2.65 -1.23 -8.20
CA GLU A 185 -1.68 -0.28 -7.66
C GLU A 185 -2.13 1.18 -7.82
N PHE A 186 -2.85 1.51 -8.90
CA PHE A 186 -3.25 2.89 -9.23
C PHE A 186 -4.76 3.07 -9.34
N VAL A 187 -5.44 2.32 -10.23
CA VAL A 187 -6.85 2.58 -10.54
C VAL A 187 -7.75 2.30 -9.34
N PHE A 188 -7.57 1.17 -8.72
CA PHE A 188 -8.38 0.76 -7.57
C PHE A 188 -8.30 1.76 -6.41
N PRO A 189 -7.12 2.18 -5.92
CA PRO A 189 -7.00 3.20 -4.90
C PRO A 189 -7.66 4.53 -5.28
N ILE A 190 -7.49 4.98 -6.54
CA ILE A 190 -8.10 6.21 -7.03
C ILE A 190 -9.62 6.11 -6.98
N ILE A 191 -10.21 5.01 -7.47
CA ILE A 191 -11.66 4.79 -7.42
C ILE A 191 -12.16 4.80 -5.98
N MET A 192 -11.48 4.12 -5.05
CA MET A 192 -11.88 4.07 -3.63
C MET A 192 -11.86 5.46 -2.99
N VAL A 193 -10.84 6.26 -3.26
CA VAL A 193 -10.73 7.65 -2.75
C VAL A 193 -11.79 8.55 -3.37
N LEU A 194 -12.09 8.40 -4.67
CA LEU A 194 -13.15 9.16 -5.32
C LEU A 194 -14.52 8.84 -4.73
N ILE A 195 -14.83 7.57 -4.50
CA ILE A 195 -16.09 7.16 -3.85
C ILE A 195 -16.15 7.76 -2.44
N LEU A 196 -15.09 7.65 -1.66
CA LEU A 196 -15.02 8.23 -0.32
C LEU A 196 -15.22 9.76 -0.35
N SER A 197 -14.61 10.45 -1.31
CA SER A 197 -14.77 11.90 -1.49
C SER A 197 -16.21 12.28 -1.85
N LEU A 198 -16.86 11.52 -2.75
CA LEU A 198 -18.27 11.75 -3.11
C LEU A 198 -19.19 11.53 -1.90
N ILE A 199 -18.92 10.51 -1.11
CA ILE A 199 -19.63 10.26 0.14
C ILE A 199 -19.53 11.49 1.05
N HIS A 200 -18.32 12.01 1.27
CA HIS A 200 -18.11 13.14 2.19
C HIS A 200 -18.71 14.47 1.70
N ILE A 201 -18.88 14.65 0.39
CA ILE A 201 -19.51 15.85 -0.18
C ILE A 201 -21.04 15.81 -0.06
N SER A 202 -21.63 14.59 0.04
CA SER A 202 -23.08 14.42 0.15
C SER A 202 -23.63 14.63 1.57
N GLU A 203 -22.79 14.85 2.58
CA GLU A 203 -23.13 15.29 3.93
C GLU A 203 -23.36 16.82 4.01
#